data_8dcc900a9cbae2f386bd45d402207cc0
#
_entry.id   8dcc900a9cbae2f386bd45d402207cc0
#
_cell.length_a   1.000
_cell.length_b   1.000
_cell.length_c   1.000
_cell.angle_alpha   90.00
_cell.angle_beta   90.00
_cell.angle_gamma   90.00
#
_symmetry.space_group_name_H-M   'P 1'
#
loop_
_entity.id
_entity.type
_entity.pdbx_description
1 polymer ?
#
loop_
_entity_poly.entity_id
_entity_poly.type
_entity_poly.pdbx_seq_one_letter_code
_entity_poly.pdbx_strand_id
1 'polypeptide(L)'
;MSALEALDAASSLGVRVRIQAGQIVIGYRREPPEAVVSLLRANESALFMILSAREMATATLAAQPPSDCSEVRWARAMHGLKRFVDDGWSDKAALLGWTGLELFRLPALWSRVDLAGAALLIDDRRVVAVTEASIVIETPAGASLKFRRLGREHLA
;
A
#
# COMPACT_ATOMS: atom_id res chain seq x y z
N MET A 1 4.10 -19.76 7.19
CA MET A 1 3.66 -18.49 7.79
C MET A 1 3.80 -17.36 6.77
N SER A 2 2.80 -16.49 6.67
CA SER A 2 2.84 -15.38 5.71
C SER A 2 3.79 -14.26 6.16
N ALA A 3 4.12 -13.37 5.22
CA ALA A 3 4.95 -12.21 5.53
C ALA A 3 4.32 -11.29 6.60
N LEU A 4 3.00 -11.13 6.58
CA LEU A 4 2.29 -10.34 7.59
C LEU A 4 2.36 -10.98 8.97
N GLU A 5 2.21 -12.29 9.05
CA GLU A 5 2.39 -13.04 10.30
C GLU A 5 3.82 -12.93 10.83
N ALA A 6 4.79 -12.94 9.93
CA ALA A 6 6.20 -12.74 10.31
C ALA A 6 6.44 -11.34 10.88
N LEU A 7 5.84 -10.31 10.28
CA LEU A 7 5.91 -8.94 10.81
C LEU A 7 5.24 -8.82 12.17
N ASP A 8 4.08 -9.44 12.36
CA ASP A 8 3.36 -9.42 13.62
C ASP A 8 4.15 -10.13 14.71
N ALA A 9 4.75 -11.28 14.41
CA ALA A 9 5.60 -12.01 15.35
C ALA A 9 6.82 -11.18 15.76
N ALA A 10 7.48 -10.53 14.79
CA ALA A 10 8.61 -9.64 15.06
C ALA A 10 8.20 -8.45 15.92
N SER A 11 7.09 -7.80 15.56
CA SER A 11 6.57 -6.65 16.31
C SER A 11 6.23 -7.00 17.76
N SER A 12 5.65 -8.16 17.99
CA SER A 12 5.32 -8.65 19.34
C SER A 12 6.55 -8.81 20.23
N LEU A 13 7.72 -9.00 19.64
CA LEU A 13 8.99 -9.13 20.35
C LEU A 13 9.78 -7.82 20.39
N GLY A 14 9.19 -6.72 19.94
CA GLY A 14 9.86 -5.42 19.89
C GLY A 14 10.89 -5.30 18.78
N VAL A 15 10.85 -6.19 17.79
CA VAL A 15 11.72 -6.16 16.62
C VAL A 15 11.12 -5.23 15.56
N ARG A 16 11.89 -4.26 15.12
CA ARG A 16 11.52 -3.35 14.03
C ARG A 16 12.10 -3.84 12.73
N VAL A 17 11.25 -4.00 11.73
CA VAL A 17 11.65 -4.42 10.39
C VAL A 17 11.46 -3.22 9.45
N ARG A 18 12.51 -2.86 8.72
CA ARG A 18 12.49 -1.70 7.81
C ARG A 18 13.39 -1.94 6.61
N ILE A 19 13.23 -1.08 5.60
CA ILE A 19 14.14 -1.04 4.46
C ILE A 19 15.17 0.04 4.69
N GLN A 20 16.44 -0.31 4.48
CA GLN A 20 17.55 0.64 4.55
C GLN A 20 18.53 0.29 3.44
N ALA A 21 18.87 1.27 2.60
CA ALA A 21 19.76 1.09 1.45
C ALA A 21 19.37 -0.08 0.54
N GLY A 22 18.05 -0.24 0.31
CA GLY A 22 17.52 -1.30 -0.56
C GLY A 22 17.49 -2.68 0.06
N GLN A 23 17.79 -2.80 1.35
CA GLN A 23 17.83 -4.07 2.06
C GLN A 23 16.90 -4.05 3.26
N ILE A 24 16.41 -5.22 3.64
CA ILE A 24 15.63 -5.37 4.87
C ILE A 24 16.58 -5.44 6.05
N VAL A 25 16.35 -4.55 7.02
CA VAL A 25 17.15 -4.44 8.25
C VAL A 25 16.23 -4.62 9.44
N ILE A 26 16.70 -5.35 10.44
CA ILE A 26 15.98 -5.52 11.70
C ILE A 26 16.71 -4.76 12.82
N GLY A 27 15.91 -4.05 13.65
CA GLY A 27 16.42 -3.38 14.83
C GLY A 27 15.75 -3.97 16.07
N TYR A 28 16.51 -4.14 17.15
CA TYR A 28 16.00 -4.72 18.38
C TYR A 28 16.81 -4.27 19.59
N ARG A 29 16.18 -4.30 20.75
CA ARG A 29 16.87 -4.10 22.03
C ARG A 29 17.32 -5.42 22.64
N ARG A 30 16.52 -6.48 22.42
CA ARG A 30 16.83 -7.83 22.86
C ARG A 30 16.87 -8.70 21.60
N GLU A 31 17.91 -9.49 21.46
CA GLU A 31 18.08 -10.36 20.32
C GLU A 31 16.87 -11.29 20.14
N PRO A 32 16.24 -11.29 18.95
CA PRO A 32 15.07 -12.15 18.72
C PRO A 32 15.47 -13.62 18.59
N PRO A 33 14.54 -14.55 18.86
CA PRO A 33 14.78 -15.97 18.61
C PRO A 33 15.15 -16.22 17.14
N GLU A 34 16.04 -17.17 16.91
CA GLU A 34 16.46 -17.54 15.55
C GLU A 34 15.28 -17.97 14.66
N ALA A 35 14.24 -18.57 15.26
CA ALA A 35 13.02 -18.92 14.55
C ALA A 35 12.35 -17.71 13.89
N VAL A 36 12.34 -16.56 14.56
CA VAL A 36 11.75 -15.32 14.04
C VAL A 36 12.64 -14.77 12.90
N VAL A 37 13.94 -14.76 13.09
CA VAL A 37 14.89 -14.30 12.05
C VAL A 37 14.77 -15.16 10.80
N SER A 38 14.71 -16.47 10.97
CA SER A 38 14.54 -17.42 9.84
C SER A 38 13.22 -17.20 9.11
N LEU A 39 12.16 -16.89 9.84
CA LEU A 39 10.85 -16.59 9.28
C LEU A 39 10.87 -15.31 8.45
N LEU A 40 11.55 -14.27 8.93
CA LEU A 40 11.72 -13.02 8.19
C LEU A 40 12.53 -13.25 6.90
N ARG A 41 13.60 -14.04 6.98
CA ARG A 41 14.39 -14.40 5.80
C ARG A 41 13.59 -15.18 4.76
N ALA A 42 12.77 -16.12 5.22
CA ALA A 42 11.93 -16.92 4.34
C ALA A 42 10.89 -16.08 3.58
N ASN A 43 10.53 -14.92 4.11
CA ASN A 43 9.53 -14.03 3.53
C ASN A 43 10.13 -12.73 2.97
N GLU A 44 11.43 -12.69 2.73
CA GLU A 44 12.16 -11.46 2.39
C GLU A 44 11.56 -10.70 1.21
N SER A 45 11.25 -11.38 0.10
CA SER A 45 10.69 -10.75 -1.10
C SER A 45 9.32 -10.12 -0.83
N ALA A 46 8.44 -10.84 -0.15
CA ALA A 46 7.12 -10.34 0.21
C ALA A 46 7.21 -9.19 1.22
N LEU A 47 8.11 -9.28 2.18
CA LEU A 47 8.37 -8.21 3.14
C LEU A 47 8.85 -6.94 2.45
N PHE A 48 9.74 -7.08 1.49
CA PHE A 48 10.23 -5.94 0.70
C PHE A 48 9.09 -5.23 -0.02
N MET A 49 8.18 -5.99 -0.63
CA MET A 49 7.00 -5.42 -1.31
C MET A 49 6.09 -4.68 -0.34
N ILE A 50 5.78 -5.29 0.79
CA ILE A 50 4.92 -4.68 1.82
C ILE A 50 5.55 -3.40 2.37
N LEU A 51 6.80 -3.47 2.78
CA LEU A 51 7.50 -2.33 3.41
C LEU A 51 7.72 -1.20 2.42
N SER A 52 8.05 -1.50 1.16
CA SER A 52 8.16 -0.50 0.10
C SER A 52 6.85 0.23 -0.12
N ALA A 53 5.74 -0.51 -0.17
CA ALA A 53 4.41 0.08 -0.33
C ALA A 53 4.05 0.96 0.87
N ARG A 54 4.36 0.54 2.09
CA ARG A 54 4.12 1.32 3.31
C ARG A 54 4.93 2.62 3.32
N GLU A 55 6.19 2.58 2.89
CA GLU A 55 7.02 3.77 2.78
C GLU A 55 6.44 4.77 1.78
N MET A 56 6.01 4.29 0.61
CA MET A 56 5.38 5.13 -0.40
C MET A 56 4.05 5.69 0.08
N ALA A 57 3.26 4.92 0.81
CA ALA A 57 2.02 5.39 1.43
C ALA A 57 2.29 6.54 2.40
N THR A 58 3.28 6.38 3.26
CA THR A 58 3.68 7.42 4.23
C THR A 58 4.12 8.68 3.52
N ALA A 59 4.96 8.56 2.50
CA ALA A 59 5.44 9.70 1.72
C ALA A 59 4.28 10.41 0.99
N THR A 60 3.36 9.65 0.41
CA THR A 60 2.20 10.21 -0.31
C THR A 60 1.26 10.94 0.65
N LEU A 61 0.99 10.37 1.81
CA LEU A 61 0.11 11.00 2.82
C LEU A 61 0.72 12.26 3.43
N ALA A 62 2.04 12.39 3.41
CA ALA A 62 2.77 13.57 3.90
C ALA A 62 3.04 14.61 2.81
N ALA A 63 2.75 14.31 1.55
CA ALA A 63 3.05 15.19 0.42
C ALA A 63 2.11 16.39 0.37
N GLN A 64 2.61 17.49 -0.20
CA GLN A 64 1.79 18.66 -0.47
C GLN A 64 0.90 18.41 -1.70
N PRO A 65 -0.31 18.99 -1.75
CA PRO A 65 -1.14 18.87 -2.93
C PRO A 65 -0.48 19.53 -4.16
N PRO A 66 -0.65 18.93 -5.36
CA PRO A 66 -0.21 19.56 -6.59
C PRO A 66 -0.93 20.89 -6.80
N SER A 67 -0.29 21.83 -7.51
CA SER A 67 -0.83 23.18 -7.74
C SER A 67 -2.16 23.20 -8.49
N ASP A 68 -2.43 22.16 -9.28
CA ASP A 68 -3.65 22.00 -10.08
C ASP A 68 -4.74 21.18 -9.37
N CYS A 69 -4.50 20.80 -8.13
CA CYS A 69 -5.46 20.05 -7.31
C CYS A 69 -5.96 20.93 -6.17
N SER A 70 -7.29 20.99 -5.97
CA SER A 70 -7.85 21.76 -4.85
C SER A 70 -7.52 21.08 -3.51
N GLU A 71 -7.41 21.87 -2.46
CA GLU A 71 -7.15 21.36 -1.11
C GLU A 71 -8.24 20.39 -0.65
N VAL A 72 -9.49 20.67 -1.01
CA VAL A 72 -10.62 19.80 -0.67
C VAL A 72 -10.50 18.45 -1.34
N ARG A 73 -10.19 18.42 -2.63
CA ARG A 73 -9.97 17.17 -3.36
C ARG A 73 -8.81 16.39 -2.82
N TRP A 74 -7.72 17.07 -2.53
CA TRP A 74 -6.54 16.44 -1.97
C TRP A 74 -6.82 15.82 -0.60
N ALA A 75 -7.50 16.55 0.28
CA ALA A 75 -7.87 16.05 1.60
C ALA A 75 -8.76 14.82 1.51
N ARG A 76 -9.73 14.80 0.60
CA ARG A 76 -10.57 13.61 0.36
C ARG A 76 -9.77 12.44 -0.14
N ALA A 77 -8.88 12.68 -1.09
CA ALA A 77 -8.00 11.67 -1.65
C ALA A 77 -7.12 11.05 -0.57
N MET A 78 -6.53 11.88 0.27
CA MET A 78 -5.68 11.41 1.37
C MET A 78 -6.48 10.64 2.41
N HIS A 79 -7.71 11.04 2.68
CA HIS A 79 -8.61 10.30 3.57
C HIS A 79 -8.89 8.88 3.02
N GLY A 80 -9.20 8.79 1.74
CA GLY A 80 -9.43 7.50 1.07
C GLY A 80 -8.20 6.60 1.06
N LEU A 81 -7.03 7.18 0.75
CA LEU A 81 -5.76 6.44 0.78
C LEU A 81 -5.41 5.95 2.17
N LYS A 82 -5.59 6.80 3.18
CA LYS A 82 -5.35 6.42 4.57
C LYS A 82 -6.25 5.25 4.97
N ARG A 83 -7.52 5.30 4.61
CA ARG A 83 -8.46 4.21 4.88
C ARG A 83 -8.07 2.92 4.16
N PHE A 84 -7.63 3.02 2.90
CA PHE A 84 -7.12 1.88 2.13
C PHE A 84 -5.94 1.21 2.83
N VAL A 85 -5.02 1.99 3.38
CA VAL A 85 -3.88 1.49 4.14
C VAL A 85 -4.31 0.90 5.48
N ASP A 86 -5.12 1.64 6.23
CA ASP A 86 -5.55 1.25 7.58
C ASP A 86 -6.42 -0.02 7.56
N ASP A 87 -7.19 -0.24 6.50
CA ASP A 87 -8.00 -1.44 6.31
C ASP A 87 -7.18 -2.66 5.86
N GLY A 88 -5.89 -2.50 5.64
CA GLY A 88 -5.00 -3.60 5.25
C GLY A 88 -4.99 -3.93 3.76
N TRP A 89 -5.71 -3.19 2.93
CA TRP A 89 -5.75 -3.44 1.49
C TRP A 89 -4.42 -3.20 0.79
N SER A 90 -3.67 -2.21 1.23
CA SER A 90 -2.34 -1.91 0.69
C SER A 90 -1.39 -3.08 0.89
N ASP A 91 -1.36 -3.66 2.09
CA ASP A 91 -0.53 -4.82 2.40
C ASP A 91 -0.97 -6.05 1.58
N LYS A 92 -2.27 -6.27 1.47
CA LYS A 92 -2.82 -7.37 0.66
C LYS A 92 -2.47 -7.22 -0.81
N ALA A 93 -2.58 -6.01 -1.35
CA ALA A 93 -2.19 -5.72 -2.74
C ALA A 93 -0.70 -5.98 -2.96
N ALA A 94 0.16 -5.54 -2.04
CA ALA A 94 1.59 -5.80 -2.12
C ALA A 94 1.92 -7.29 -2.14
N LEU A 95 1.22 -8.08 -1.33
CA LEU A 95 1.35 -9.55 -1.33
C LEU A 95 0.93 -10.18 -2.66
N LEU A 96 0.02 -9.55 -3.39
CA LEU A 96 -0.43 -9.98 -4.71
C LEU A 96 0.46 -9.44 -5.85
N GLY A 97 1.56 -8.77 -5.51
CA GLY A 97 2.53 -8.27 -6.47
C GLY A 97 2.33 -6.83 -6.93
N TRP A 98 1.36 -6.10 -6.38
CA TRP A 98 1.21 -4.67 -6.66
C TRP A 98 2.39 -3.90 -6.05
N THR A 99 2.99 -3.04 -6.85
CA THR A 99 4.07 -2.18 -6.36
C THR A 99 3.51 -0.95 -5.66
N GLY A 100 4.30 -0.38 -4.76
CA GLY A 100 3.95 0.89 -4.14
C GLY A 100 3.74 2.00 -5.17
N LEU A 101 4.53 1.99 -6.24
CA LEU A 101 4.38 2.95 -7.34
C LEU A 101 3.01 2.83 -8.01
N GLU A 102 2.54 1.61 -8.27
CA GLU A 102 1.22 1.39 -8.84
C GLU A 102 0.10 1.86 -7.90
N LEU A 103 0.21 1.53 -6.61
CA LEU A 103 -0.81 1.84 -5.61
C LEU A 103 -0.89 3.33 -5.27
N PHE A 104 0.27 4.01 -5.19
CA PHE A 104 0.37 5.38 -4.68
C PHE A 104 0.77 6.40 -5.74
N ARG A 105 0.82 6.01 -7.00
CA ARG A 105 1.04 6.92 -8.12
C ARG A 105 -0.18 7.77 -8.44
N LEU A 106 -1.34 7.37 -7.96
CA LEU A 106 -2.60 8.06 -8.20
C LEU A 106 -2.54 9.57 -7.99
N PRO A 107 -1.92 10.10 -6.92
CA PRO A 107 -1.82 11.54 -6.74
C PRO A 107 -1.16 12.27 -7.90
N ALA A 108 -0.17 11.67 -8.54
CA ALA A 108 0.49 12.26 -9.70
C ALA A 108 -0.38 12.21 -10.96
N LEU A 109 -1.32 11.28 -11.02
CA LEU A 109 -2.27 11.15 -12.12
C LEU A 109 -3.50 12.02 -11.93
N TRP A 110 -3.75 12.49 -10.72
CA TRP A 110 -4.97 13.23 -10.37
C TRP A 110 -5.03 14.63 -10.96
N SER A 111 -3.92 15.16 -11.41
CA SER A 111 -3.87 16.41 -12.17
C SER A 111 -4.42 16.25 -13.57
N ARG A 112 -4.75 15.02 -14.00
CA ARG A 112 -5.25 14.70 -15.33
C ARG A 112 -6.69 14.16 -15.26
N VAL A 113 -7.21 13.79 -16.38
CA VAL A 113 -8.60 13.36 -16.60
C VAL A 113 -9.03 12.16 -15.76
N ASP A 114 -8.07 11.40 -15.22
CA ASP A 114 -8.35 10.20 -14.43
C ASP A 114 -8.55 10.46 -12.93
N LEU A 115 -9.03 11.63 -12.60
CA LEU A 115 -9.60 11.92 -11.28
C LEU A 115 -10.64 10.87 -10.85
N ALA A 116 -11.22 10.18 -11.82
CA ALA A 116 -12.10 9.05 -11.55
C ALA A 116 -11.37 7.96 -10.75
N GLY A 117 -10.12 7.65 -11.12
CA GLY A 117 -9.31 6.67 -10.40
C GLY A 117 -9.09 7.04 -8.94
N ALA A 118 -8.70 8.30 -8.70
CA ALA A 118 -8.51 8.81 -7.35
C ALA A 118 -9.81 8.93 -6.58
N ALA A 119 -10.87 9.36 -7.25
CA ALA A 119 -12.19 9.48 -6.65
C ALA A 119 -12.69 8.16 -6.07
N LEU A 120 -12.13 7.05 -6.50
CA LEU A 120 -12.55 5.74 -6.08
C LEU A 120 -12.07 5.34 -4.69
N LEU A 121 -10.99 5.95 -4.25
CA LEU A 121 -10.49 5.73 -2.90
C LEU A 121 -11.04 6.77 -1.93
N ILE A 122 -11.93 7.65 -2.41
CA ILE A 122 -12.40 8.83 -1.70
C ILE A 122 -13.82 8.64 -1.16
N ASP A 123 -14.08 9.27 -0.03
CA ASP A 123 -15.38 9.36 0.63
C ASP A 123 -15.93 7.99 1.08
N ASP A 124 -17.21 7.79 0.84
CA ASP A 124 -17.96 6.62 1.29
C ASP A 124 -17.70 5.37 0.44
N ARG A 125 -16.85 5.50 -0.55
CA ARG A 125 -16.47 4.38 -1.39
C ARG A 125 -15.48 3.52 -0.65
N ARG A 126 -15.65 2.21 -0.75
CA ARG A 126 -14.74 1.27 -0.10
C ARG A 126 -14.21 0.25 -1.09
N VAL A 127 -12.98 -0.13 -0.91
CA VAL A 127 -12.39 -1.26 -1.63
C VAL A 127 -13.02 -2.53 -1.06
N VAL A 128 -13.52 -3.39 -1.94
CA VAL A 128 -14.15 -4.66 -1.54
C VAL A 128 -13.37 -5.87 -2.00
N ALA A 129 -12.50 -5.72 -2.99
CA ALA A 129 -11.66 -6.81 -3.45
C ALA A 129 -10.40 -6.30 -4.13
N VAL A 130 -9.30 -7.01 -3.92
CA VAL A 130 -8.03 -6.80 -4.61
C VAL A 130 -7.58 -8.15 -5.13
N THR A 131 -7.27 -8.20 -6.43
CA THR A 131 -6.67 -9.38 -7.08
C THR A 131 -5.34 -8.98 -7.70
N GLU A 132 -4.63 -9.92 -8.29
CA GLU A 132 -3.38 -9.62 -9.02
C GLU A 132 -3.59 -8.67 -10.20
N ALA A 133 -4.81 -8.65 -10.74
CA ALA A 133 -5.12 -7.91 -11.97
C ALA A 133 -5.99 -6.67 -11.74
N SER A 134 -6.65 -6.55 -10.60
CA SER A 134 -7.65 -5.49 -10.43
C SER A 134 -7.92 -5.12 -8.98
N ILE A 135 -8.45 -3.91 -8.81
CA ILE A 135 -9.01 -3.42 -7.54
C ILE A 135 -10.48 -3.10 -7.79
N VAL A 136 -11.36 -3.63 -6.96
CA VAL A 136 -12.80 -3.41 -7.06
C VAL A 136 -13.27 -2.56 -5.91
N ILE A 137 -14.07 -1.56 -6.22
CA ILE A 137 -14.60 -0.59 -5.26
C ILE A 137 -16.10 -0.59 -5.37
N GLU A 138 -16.75 -0.40 -4.24
CA GLU A 138 -18.20 -0.29 -4.16
C GLU A 138 -18.60 1.09 -3.67
N THR A 139 -19.60 1.68 -4.33
CA THR A 139 -20.20 2.95 -3.90
C THR A 139 -21.29 2.68 -2.86
N PRO A 140 -21.72 3.69 -2.06
CA PRO A 140 -22.81 3.53 -1.12
C PRO A 140 -24.13 3.08 -1.77
N ALA A 141 -24.31 3.40 -3.05
CA ALA A 141 -25.49 2.98 -3.82
C ALA A 141 -25.42 1.53 -4.32
N GLY A 142 -24.33 0.80 -4.00
CA GLY A 142 -24.15 -0.59 -4.41
C GLY A 142 -23.56 -0.77 -5.81
N ALA A 143 -23.17 0.30 -6.49
CA ALA A 143 -22.50 0.21 -7.78
C ALA A 143 -21.05 -0.21 -7.60
N SER A 144 -20.57 -1.17 -8.39
CA SER A 144 -19.20 -1.63 -8.39
C SER A 144 -18.40 -1.00 -9.52
N LEU A 145 -17.17 -0.58 -9.22
CA LEU A 145 -16.23 -0.07 -10.20
C LEU A 145 -14.94 -0.88 -10.09
N LYS A 146 -14.43 -1.30 -11.24
CA LYS A 146 -13.25 -2.17 -11.32
C LYS A 146 -12.12 -1.46 -12.02
N PHE A 147 -10.98 -1.36 -11.31
CA PHE A 147 -9.72 -0.87 -11.87
C PHE A 147 -8.88 -2.03 -12.29
N ARG A 148 -8.52 -2.06 -13.54
CA ARG A 148 -7.63 -3.08 -14.08
C ARG A 148 -6.20 -2.58 -14.02
N ARG A 149 -5.31 -3.44 -13.51
CA ARG A 149 -3.89 -3.20 -13.55
C ARG A 149 -3.41 -3.20 -15.02
N LEU A 150 -2.57 -2.25 -15.37
CA LEU A 150 -1.94 -2.24 -16.67
C LEU A 150 -0.98 -3.42 -16.78
N GLY A 151 -0.86 -4.00 -17.98
CA GLY A 151 0.12 -5.05 -18.24
C GLY A 151 1.55 -4.54 -18.04
N ARG A 152 2.45 -5.47 -17.73
CA ARG A 152 3.86 -5.11 -17.48
C ARG A 152 4.51 -4.38 -18.62
N GLU A 153 4.10 -4.66 -19.85
CA GLU A 153 4.59 -3.99 -21.06
C GLU A 153 4.27 -2.49 -21.09
N HIS A 154 3.29 -2.04 -20.31
CA HIS A 154 2.90 -0.63 -20.21
C HIS A 154 3.54 0.07 -19.00
N LEU A 155 4.24 -0.67 -18.17
CA LEU A 155 4.89 -0.16 -16.95
C LEU A 155 6.39 0.06 -17.11
N ALA A 156 6.91 -0.35 -18.23
CA ALA A 156 8.34 -0.21 -18.55
C ALA A 156 8.73 1.23 -18.88
#